data_f801ad7dbbb97ab9729c1fcce45cd7e9
#
_entry.id   f801ad7dbbb97ab9729c1fcce45cd7e9
#
_cell.length_a   1.000
_cell.length_b   1.000
_cell.length_c   1.000
_cell.angle_alpha   90.00
_cell.angle_beta   90.00
_cell.angle_gamma   90.00
#
_symmetry.space_group_name_H-M   'P 1'
#
loop_
_entity.id
_entity.type
_entity.pdbx_description
1 polymer ?
#
loop_
_entity_poly.entity_id
_entity_poly.type
_entity_poly.pdbx_seq_one_letter_code
_entity_poly.pdbx_strand_id
1 'polypeptide(L)'
;YEAHHKKGDIINLFFEEYCEKELIQPTFIMDHPIEISPLTKKKPSDPSKVERFELFCNTWEMCNAYSELNDPIDQRERFKAQDALADAGDEEANHTDEDFLNALEIGMPPTGGIGYGIDRLVMLLTDSQAIRDVLLFPTMKSLDSDKNASKADADEAPAANDNNGFFTPNEKINFSNVKIEPLFEEAVDFDTFSKSDFRAVK
;
A
#
# COMPACT_ATOMS: atom_id res chain seq x y z
N TYR A 1 -10.26 21.78 0.43
CA TYR A 1 -10.62 20.99 1.61
C TYR A 1 -12.11 21.11 1.89
N GLU A 2 -12.66 20.12 2.56
CA GLU A 2 -14.08 20.06 2.88
C GLU A 2 -14.37 20.50 4.32
N ALA A 3 -15.64 20.71 4.65
CA ALA A 3 -16.03 21.27 5.96
C ALA A 3 -15.76 20.33 7.14
N HIS A 4 -15.68 19.03 6.89
CA HIS A 4 -15.38 18.01 7.90
C HIS A 4 -13.87 17.80 8.16
N HIS A 5 -12.99 18.32 7.29
CA HIS A 5 -11.54 18.19 7.44
C HIS A 5 -11.03 18.87 8.71
N LYS A 6 -10.26 18.12 9.50
CA LYS A 6 -9.55 18.61 10.68
C LYS A 6 -8.14 19.08 10.29
N LYS A 7 -7.38 19.53 11.26
CA LYS A 7 -6.02 20.02 11.04
C LYS A 7 -5.11 18.97 10.41
N GLY A 8 -5.21 17.71 10.86
CA GLY A 8 -4.39 16.61 10.33
C GLY A 8 -4.67 16.32 8.87
N ASP A 9 -5.94 16.31 8.48
CA ASP A 9 -6.37 16.08 7.10
C ASP A 9 -5.83 17.19 6.17
N ILE A 10 -5.92 18.46 6.63
CA ILE A 10 -5.39 19.58 5.85
C ILE A 10 -3.88 19.50 5.69
N ILE A 11 -3.14 19.10 6.75
CA ILE A 11 -1.69 18.91 6.67
C ILE A 11 -1.37 17.82 5.63
N ASN A 12 -2.11 16.71 5.64
CA ASN A 12 -1.93 15.62 4.69
C ASN A 12 -2.19 16.05 3.24
N LEU A 13 -3.27 16.77 2.98
CA LEU A 13 -3.57 17.32 1.65
C LEU A 13 -2.45 18.23 1.14
N PHE A 14 -1.87 19.06 2.01
CA PHE A 14 -0.72 19.89 1.63
C PHE A 14 0.53 19.05 1.36
N PHE A 15 0.76 18.00 2.12
CA PHE A 15 1.87 17.10 1.91
C PHE A 15 1.76 16.39 0.55
N GLU A 16 0.61 15.81 0.25
CA GLU A 16 0.34 15.12 -1.02
C GLU A 16 0.49 16.07 -2.23
N GLU A 17 -0.04 17.28 -2.12
CA GLU A 17 -0.02 18.22 -3.24
C GLU A 17 1.37 18.83 -3.49
N TYR A 18 2.13 19.13 -2.44
CA TYR A 18 3.36 19.94 -2.57
C TYR A 18 4.64 19.22 -2.20
N CYS A 19 4.60 18.17 -1.40
CA CYS A 19 5.82 17.53 -0.89
C CYS A 19 6.07 16.15 -1.50
N GLU A 20 5.05 15.31 -1.66
CA GLU A 20 5.20 13.94 -2.10
C GLU A 20 5.91 13.84 -3.46
N LYS A 21 5.59 14.72 -4.39
CA LYS A 21 6.18 14.80 -5.74
C LYS A 21 7.69 15.06 -5.74
N GLU A 22 8.23 15.59 -4.65
CA GLU A 22 9.65 15.91 -4.51
C GLU A 22 10.47 14.77 -3.87
N LEU A 23 9.80 13.70 -3.41
CA LEU A 23 10.43 12.59 -2.69
C LEU A 23 11.03 11.55 -3.65
N ILE A 24 12.06 11.93 -4.38
CA ILE A 24 12.75 11.04 -5.34
C ILE A 24 13.67 10.06 -4.60
N GLN A 25 14.50 10.55 -3.68
CA GLN A 25 15.41 9.72 -2.91
C GLN A 25 14.67 8.99 -1.78
N PRO A 26 15.13 7.80 -1.35
CA PRO A 26 14.53 7.11 -0.22
C PRO A 26 14.41 8.02 1.00
N THR A 27 13.19 8.30 1.41
CA THR A 27 12.89 9.28 2.47
C THR A 27 11.82 8.71 3.41
N PHE A 28 12.10 8.72 4.71
CA PHE A 28 11.12 8.38 5.73
C PHE A 28 10.35 9.63 6.16
N ILE A 29 9.02 9.59 6.01
CA ILE A 29 8.11 10.57 6.58
C ILE A 29 7.59 10.02 7.90
N MET A 30 7.76 10.76 8.97
CA MET A 30 7.43 10.33 10.33
C MET A 30 6.51 11.33 11.03
N ASP A 31 6.00 10.94 12.21
CA ASP A 31 5.22 11.84 13.06
C ASP A 31 3.90 12.30 12.42
N HIS A 32 3.20 11.36 11.78
CA HIS A 32 1.90 11.63 11.17
C HIS A 32 0.88 12.16 12.18
N PRO A 33 -0.05 13.03 11.75
CA PRO A 33 -1.16 13.47 12.58
C PRO A 33 -2.06 12.31 13.04
N ILE A 34 -2.59 12.45 14.25
CA ILE A 34 -3.47 11.45 14.84
C ILE A 34 -4.78 11.26 14.07
N GLU A 35 -5.27 12.32 13.45
CA GLU A 35 -6.55 12.35 12.73
C GLU A 35 -6.56 11.38 11.54
N ILE A 36 -5.43 11.26 10.84
CA ILE A 36 -5.27 10.40 9.65
C ILE A 36 -4.70 9.00 9.98
N SER A 37 -4.65 8.63 11.26
CA SER A 37 -4.00 7.39 11.69
C SER A 37 -4.81 6.68 12.80
N PRO A 38 -6.03 6.19 12.48
CA PRO A 38 -6.98 5.71 13.50
C PRO A 38 -6.54 4.41 14.21
N LEU A 39 -5.63 3.63 13.64
CA LEU A 39 -5.19 2.33 14.18
C LEU A 39 -3.80 2.38 14.82
N THR A 40 -3.22 3.58 14.93
CA THR A 40 -1.84 3.76 15.34
C THR A 40 -1.74 4.31 16.76
N LYS A 41 -0.74 3.84 17.50
CA LYS A 41 -0.45 4.28 18.85
C LYS A 41 0.02 5.73 18.88
N LYS A 42 -0.49 6.51 19.84
CA LYS A 42 -0.05 7.89 20.08
C LYS A 42 1.41 7.93 20.47
N LYS A 43 2.11 8.97 20.02
CA LYS A 43 3.47 9.24 20.45
C LYS A 43 3.46 9.73 21.91
N PRO A 44 4.20 9.10 22.85
CA PRO A 44 4.16 9.50 24.25
C PRO A 44 4.62 10.95 24.51
N SER A 45 5.54 11.46 23.69
CA SER A 45 6.06 12.82 23.78
C SER A 45 5.17 13.90 23.21
N ASP A 46 4.26 13.53 22.29
CA ASP A 46 3.32 14.46 21.63
C ASP A 46 2.08 13.67 21.15
N PRO A 47 1.02 13.61 21.98
CA PRO A 47 -0.18 12.85 21.67
C PRO A 47 -0.99 13.34 20.44
N SER A 48 -0.66 14.47 19.86
CA SER A 48 -1.22 14.94 18.59
C SER A 48 -0.66 14.20 17.38
N LYS A 49 0.40 13.43 17.57
CA LYS A 49 1.11 12.62 16.59
C LYS A 49 1.08 11.15 16.95
N VAL A 50 1.37 10.32 15.97
CA VAL A 50 1.41 8.86 16.15
C VAL A 50 2.79 8.29 15.83
N GLU A 51 3.04 7.09 16.36
CA GLU A 51 4.24 6.30 16.08
C GLU A 51 4.10 5.58 14.73
N ARG A 52 4.20 6.35 13.63
CA ARG A 52 4.04 5.89 12.26
C ARG A 52 5.15 6.46 11.39
N PHE A 53 5.58 5.69 10.43
CA PHE A 53 6.37 6.18 9.31
C PHE A 53 5.90 5.60 7.99
N GLU A 54 6.11 6.36 6.94
CA GLU A 54 6.01 5.91 5.55
C GLU A 54 7.36 6.10 4.87
N LEU A 55 7.75 5.11 4.06
CA LEU A 55 8.94 5.21 3.22
C LEU A 55 8.51 5.57 1.81
N PHE A 56 8.98 6.69 1.33
CA PHE A 56 8.85 7.11 -0.07
C PHE A 56 10.15 6.88 -0.83
N CYS A 57 10.03 6.46 -2.08
CA CYS A 57 11.14 6.38 -3.03
C CYS A 57 10.58 6.56 -4.45
N ASN A 58 11.21 7.40 -5.25
CA ASN A 58 10.74 7.73 -6.59
C ASN A 58 9.28 8.24 -6.62
N THR A 59 8.92 9.07 -5.66
CA THR A 59 7.56 9.59 -5.40
C THR A 59 6.51 8.54 -5.02
N TRP A 60 6.90 7.29 -4.84
CA TRP A 60 6.00 6.20 -4.46
C TRP A 60 6.13 5.87 -2.98
N GLU A 61 5.01 5.72 -2.29
CA GLU A 61 4.98 5.08 -1.00
C GLU A 61 5.35 3.61 -1.14
N MET A 62 6.50 3.23 -0.59
CA MET A 62 7.04 1.88 -0.65
C MET A 62 6.57 1.02 0.51
N CYS A 63 6.46 1.60 1.69
CA CYS A 63 5.88 0.94 2.84
C CYS A 63 5.28 1.93 3.84
N ASN A 64 4.38 1.40 4.66
CA ASN A 64 3.72 2.08 5.75
C ASN A 64 3.85 1.20 7.00
N ALA A 65 4.33 1.75 8.09
CA ALA A 65 4.59 0.99 9.31
C ALA A 65 4.29 1.82 10.56
N TYR A 66 3.77 1.17 11.58
CA TYR A 66 3.43 1.84 12.83
C TYR A 66 3.40 0.90 14.04
N SER A 67 3.47 1.50 15.22
CA SER A 67 3.14 0.82 16.45
C SER A 67 1.62 0.63 16.51
N GLU A 68 1.18 -0.62 16.61
CA GLU A 68 -0.24 -0.97 16.65
C GLU A 68 -0.89 -0.38 17.92
N LEU A 69 -2.07 0.23 17.76
CA LEU A 69 -2.85 0.69 18.89
C LEU A 69 -3.46 -0.53 19.59
N ASN A 70 -2.93 -0.86 20.77
CA ASN A 70 -3.33 -2.04 21.55
C ASN A 70 -4.15 -1.69 22.81
N ASP A 71 -4.62 -0.45 22.93
CA ASP A 71 -5.55 -0.01 23.97
C ASP A 71 -6.97 0.00 23.42
N PRO A 72 -7.86 -0.91 23.89
CA PRO A 72 -9.23 -1.00 23.38
C PRO A 72 -10.07 0.25 23.69
N ILE A 73 -9.75 0.98 24.77
CA ILE A 73 -10.49 2.20 25.15
C ILE A 73 -10.16 3.32 24.15
N ASP A 74 -8.87 3.57 23.90
CA ASP A 74 -8.43 4.56 22.91
C ASP A 74 -8.92 4.18 21.51
N GLN A 75 -8.85 2.88 21.14
CA GLN A 75 -9.32 2.42 19.83
C GLN A 75 -10.82 2.66 19.64
N ARG A 76 -11.63 2.41 20.66
CA ARG A 76 -13.08 2.68 20.61
C ARG A 76 -13.38 4.19 20.43
N GLU A 77 -12.60 5.04 21.08
CA GLU A 77 -12.72 6.50 20.89
C GLU A 77 -12.36 6.93 19.46
N ARG A 78 -11.32 6.30 18.89
CA ARG A 78 -10.90 6.56 17.49
C ARG A 78 -11.98 6.14 16.51
N PHE A 79 -12.57 4.97 16.67
CA PHE A 79 -13.65 4.49 15.83
C PHE A 79 -14.88 5.40 15.89
N LYS A 80 -15.29 5.84 17.07
CA LYS A 80 -16.38 6.81 17.20
C LYS A 80 -16.10 8.13 16.47
N ALA A 81 -14.86 8.57 16.46
CA ALA A 81 -14.47 9.75 15.72
C ALA A 81 -14.53 9.53 14.20
N GLN A 82 -14.22 8.31 13.73
CA GLN A 82 -14.35 7.89 12.34
C GLN A 82 -15.82 7.76 11.92
N ASP A 83 -16.68 7.14 12.74
CA ASP A 83 -18.12 7.06 12.49
C ASP A 83 -18.74 8.47 12.32
N ALA A 84 -18.32 9.44 13.16
CA ALA A 84 -18.78 10.81 13.04
C ALA A 84 -18.32 11.50 11.73
N LEU A 85 -17.16 11.11 11.17
CA LEU A 85 -16.71 11.58 9.85
C LEU A 85 -17.52 10.94 8.73
N ALA A 86 -17.79 9.63 8.82
CA ALA A 86 -18.64 8.91 7.87
C ALA A 86 -20.07 9.53 7.83
N ASP A 87 -20.65 9.82 9.00
CA ASP A 87 -21.95 10.51 9.10
C ASP A 87 -21.92 11.91 8.49
N ALA A 88 -20.77 12.57 8.49
CA ALA A 88 -20.57 13.88 7.86
C ALA A 88 -20.31 13.80 6.34
N GLY A 89 -20.26 12.60 5.76
CA GLY A 89 -20.10 12.36 4.32
C GLY A 89 -18.69 12.00 3.87
N ASP A 90 -17.80 11.67 4.78
CA ASP A 90 -16.47 11.15 4.46
C ASP A 90 -16.58 9.67 4.06
N GLU A 91 -16.43 9.38 2.76
CA GLU A 91 -16.52 8.02 2.21
C GLU A 91 -15.30 7.14 2.56
N GLU A 92 -14.19 7.72 3.00
CA GLU A 92 -12.97 7.01 3.36
C GLU A 92 -12.91 6.68 4.87
N ALA A 93 -13.84 7.19 5.66
CA ALA A 93 -13.87 6.96 7.10
C ALA A 93 -14.19 5.49 7.44
N ASN A 94 -13.43 4.95 8.38
CA ASN A 94 -13.61 3.58 8.84
C ASN A 94 -14.80 3.49 9.81
N HIS A 95 -15.63 2.46 9.67
CA HIS A 95 -16.69 2.16 10.62
C HIS A 95 -16.17 1.39 11.84
N THR A 96 -16.87 1.54 12.98
CA THR A 96 -16.58 0.77 14.18
C THR A 96 -16.67 -0.73 13.92
N ASP A 97 -15.60 -1.45 14.24
CA ASP A 97 -15.51 -2.91 14.18
C ASP A 97 -15.51 -3.46 15.62
N GLU A 98 -16.67 -3.98 16.07
CA GLU A 98 -16.82 -4.53 17.40
C GLU A 98 -16.07 -5.86 17.58
N ASP A 99 -15.89 -6.66 16.54
CA ASP A 99 -15.12 -7.90 16.61
C ASP A 99 -13.63 -7.60 16.80
N PHE A 100 -13.12 -6.58 16.13
CA PHE A 100 -11.76 -6.09 16.35
C PHE A 100 -11.56 -5.55 17.78
N LEU A 101 -12.50 -4.76 18.29
CA LEU A 101 -12.45 -4.25 19.67
C LEU A 101 -12.49 -5.38 20.69
N ASN A 102 -13.34 -6.38 20.51
CA ASN A 102 -13.40 -7.57 21.36
C ASN A 102 -12.07 -8.33 21.35
N ALA A 103 -11.43 -8.46 20.20
CA ALA A 103 -10.10 -9.07 20.09
C ALA A 103 -9.04 -8.29 20.86
N LEU A 104 -9.06 -6.95 20.82
CA LEU A 104 -8.17 -6.11 21.61
C LEU A 104 -8.40 -6.25 23.12
N GLU A 105 -9.67 -6.38 23.55
CA GLU A 105 -10.04 -6.59 24.97
C GLU A 105 -9.53 -7.94 25.50
N ILE A 106 -9.48 -8.98 24.66
CA ILE A 106 -8.86 -10.27 25.03
C ILE A 106 -7.36 -10.10 25.27
N GLY A 107 -6.71 -9.25 24.50
CA GLY A 107 -5.35 -8.82 24.69
C GLY A 107 -4.52 -8.81 23.39
N MET A 108 -3.84 -7.71 23.15
CA MET A 108 -2.85 -7.55 22.10
C MET A 108 -1.53 -7.11 22.74
N PRO A 109 -0.42 -7.86 22.56
CA PRO A 109 0.88 -7.44 23.09
C PRO A 109 1.38 -6.20 22.34
N PRO A 110 2.39 -5.49 22.86
CA PRO A 110 3.09 -4.45 22.08
C PRO A 110 3.57 -5.03 20.75
N THR A 111 3.07 -4.47 19.66
CA THR A 111 3.24 -5.00 18.31
C THR A 111 3.57 -3.85 17.36
N GLY A 112 4.49 -4.07 16.43
CA GLY A 112 4.69 -3.21 15.28
C GLY A 112 4.18 -3.91 14.02
N GLY A 113 3.45 -3.15 13.20
CA GLY A 113 2.96 -3.59 11.90
C GLY A 113 3.70 -2.90 10.75
N ILE A 114 3.83 -3.58 9.62
CA ILE A 114 4.36 -3.01 8.39
C ILE A 114 3.60 -3.56 7.19
N GLY A 115 3.11 -2.66 6.34
CA GLY A 115 2.64 -2.96 5.00
C GLY A 115 3.70 -2.57 3.97
N TYR A 116 4.11 -3.51 3.13
CA TYR A 116 5.13 -3.28 2.11
C TYR A 116 4.54 -3.51 0.72
N GLY A 117 4.70 -2.53 -0.18
CA GLY A 117 4.26 -2.61 -1.57
C GLY A 117 5.19 -3.48 -2.41
N ILE A 118 4.97 -4.79 -2.42
CA ILE A 118 5.84 -5.73 -3.17
C ILE A 118 5.83 -5.42 -4.66
N ASP A 119 4.68 -5.10 -5.25
CA ASP A 119 4.59 -4.74 -6.66
C ASP A 119 5.38 -3.45 -6.95
N ARG A 120 5.27 -2.44 -6.09
CA ARG A 120 6.07 -1.20 -6.22
C ARG A 120 7.57 -1.47 -6.07
N LEU A 121 7.97 -2.38 -5.17
CA LEU A 121 9.36 -2.80 -5.05
C LEU A 121 9.86 -3.47 -6.32
N VAL A 122 9.06 -4.37 -6.90
CA VAL A 122 9.40 -5.03 -8.18
C VAL A 122 9.51 -4.00 -9.29
N MET A 123 8.55 -3.06 -9.40
CA MET A 123 8.61 -1.95 -10.36
C MET A 123 9.93 -1.17 -10.25
N LEU A 124 10.33 -0.82 -9.02
CA LEU A 124 11.57 -0.08 -8.76
C LEU A 124 12.81 -0.89 -9.18
N LEU A 125 12.86 -2.18 -8.85
CA LEU A 125 14.00 -3.04 -9.14
C LEU A 125 14.13 -3.42 -10.62
N THR A 126 13.02 -3.41 -11.36
CA THR A 126 12.96 -3.77 -12.78
C THR A 126 12.85 -2.57 -13.72
N ASP A 127 12.85 -1.35 -13.16
CA ASP A 127 12.63 -0.10 -13.91
C ASP A 127 11.31 -0.11 -14.71
N SER A 128 10.27 -0.72 -14.15
CA SER A 128 8.95 -0.83 -14.77
C SER A 128 8.09 0.39 -14.39
N GLN A 129 7.51 1.06 -15.39
CA GLN A 129 6.76 2.31 -15.17
C GLN A 129 5.30 2.07 -14.76
N ALA A 130 4.75 0.89 -15.04
CA ALA A 130 3.36 0.57 -14.76
C ALA A 130 3.23 -0.72 -13.95
N ILE A 131 2.35 -0.70 -12.94
CA ILE A 131 2.12 -1.85 -12.07
C ILE A 131 1.64 -3.10 -12.84
N ARG A 132 0.89 -2.93 -13.92
CA ARG A 132 0.44 -4.03 -14.78
C ARG A 132 1.59 -4.81 -15.41
N ASP A 133 2.77 -4.20 -15.55
CA ASP A 133 3.93 -4.82 -16.18
C ASP A 133 4.64 -5.81 -15.24
N VAL A 134 4.37 -5.70 -13.94
CA VAL A 134 4.92 -6.59 -12.89
C VAL A 134 3.88 -7.56 -12.33
N LEU A 135 2.60 -7.40 -12.67
CA LEU A 135 1.55 -8.33 -12.26
C LEU A 135 1.46 -9.51 -13.22
N LEU A 136 1.43 -10.72 -12.70
CA LEU A 136 1.28 -11.95 -13.51
C LEU A 136 -0.10 -12.03 -14.18
N PHE A 137 -1.15 -11.56 -13.50
CA PHE A 137 -2.53 -11.60 -13.98
C PHE A 137 -3.22 -10.24 -13.74
N PRO A 138 -2.86 -9.20 -14.51
CA PRO A 138 -3.47 -7.88 -14.32
C PRO A 138 -4.95 -7.90 -14.72
N THR A 139 -5.80 -7.26 -13.92
CA THR A 139 -7.19 -7.04 -14.28
C THR A 139 -7.27 -6.00 -15.39
N MET A 140 -7.80 -6.39 -16.55
CA MET A 140 -7.95 -5.52 -17.72
C MET A 140 -9.42 -5.36 -18.08
N LYS A 141 -9.77 -4.24 -18.72
CA LYS A 141 -11.10 -4.07 -19.30
C LYS A 141 -11.33 -5.13 -20.37
N SER A 142 -12.54 -5.69 -20.40
CA SER A 142 -12.93 -6.64 -21.44
C SER A 142 -12.86 -5.99 -22.82
N LEU A 143 -12.22 -6.66 -23.77
CA LEU A 143 -12.17 -6.22 -25.18
C LEU A 143 -13.55 -6.10 -25.83
N ASP A 144 -14.58 -6.75 -25.25
CA ASP A 144 -15.96 -6.71 -25.75
C ASP A 144 -16.72 -5.45 -25.31
N SER A 145 -16.22 -4.69 -24.33
CA SER A 145 -16.85 -3.43 -23.90
C SER A 145 -16.70 -2.31 -24.93
N ASP A 146 -15.72 -2.39 -25.83
CA ASP A 146 -15.46 -1.35 -26.85
C ASP A 146 -16.27 -1.57 -28.14
N LYS A 147 -16.92 -2.75 -28.34
CA LYS A 147 -17.73 -3.00 -29.54
C LYS A 147 -19.04 -2.23 -29.60
N ASN A 148 -19.49 -1.66 -28.47
CA ASN A 148 -20.70 -0.84 -28.40
C ASN A 148 -20.46 0.68 -28.45
N ALA A 149 -19.20 1.13 -28.39
CA ALA A 149 -18.85 2.56 -28.44
C ALA A 149 -18.44 3.06 -29.84
N SER A 150 -18.23 2.17 -30.81
CA SER A 150 -17.75 2.55 -32.15
C SER A 150 -18.83 2.44 -33.21
N LYS A 151 -19.86 3.33 -33.15
CA LYS A 151 -20.67 3.74 -34.28
C LYS A 151 -20.82 5.25 -34.40
N ALA A 152 -19.83 6.01 -33.95
CA ALA A 152 -19.67 7.41 -34.27
C ALA A 152 -18.17 7.67 -34.49
N ASP A 153 -17.84 8.18 -35.65
CA ASP A 153 -16.54 8.67 -36.08
C ASP A 153 -15.47 7.61 -36.44
N ALA A 154 -15.69 7.03 -37.63
CA ALA A 154 -14.62 6.49 -38.45
C ALA A 154 -14.08 7.63 -39.32
N ASP A 155 -13.09 8.36 -38.83
CA ASP A 155 -12.11 9.05 -39.70
C ASP A 155 -10.88 9.41 -38.87
N GLU A 156 -9.71 9.00 -39.42
CA GLU A 156 -8.35 9.32 -39.00
C GLU A 156 -7.79 8.68 -37.72
N ALA A 157 -7.36 7.41 -37.84
CA ALA A 157 -6.31 6.86 -37.00
C ALA A 157 -4.93 7.36 -37.48
N PRO A 158 -4.11 8.03 -36.64
CA PRO A 158 -2.72 8.25 -36.99
C PRO A 158 -1.97 6.92 -36.97
N ALA A 159 -1.19 6.66 -38.04
CA ALA A 159 -0.36 5.48 -38.21
C ALA A 159 0.53 5.25 -36.97
N ALA A 160 0.51 4.03 -36.46
CA ALA A 160 1.41 3.57 -35.40
C ALA A 160 2.86 3.81 -35.86
N ASN A 161 3.57 4.63 -35.09
CA ASN A 161 4.98 4.88 -35.31
C ASN A 161 5.77 3.78 -34.63
N ASP A 162 6.13 2.74 -35.39
CA ASP A 162 6.93 1.57 -34.97
C ASP A 162 8.41 1.94 -34.73
N ASN A 163 8.67 2.90 -33.84
CA ASN A 163 10.03 3.26 -33.47
C ASN A 163 10.16 3.44 -31.93
N ASN A 164 9.72 2.47 -31.15
CA ASN A 164 10.23 2.26 -29.81
C ASN A 164 10.92 0.88 -29.76
N GLY A 165 12.18 0.87 -30.17
CA GLY A 165 13.07 -0.29 -30.06
C GLY A 165 13.44 -0.63 -28.63
N PHE A 166 12.46 -0.91 -27.77
CA PHE A 166 12.70 -1.27 -26.37
C PHE A 166 12.04 -2.56 -25.94
N PHE A 167 11.62 -3.41 -26.80
CA PHE A 167 11.38 -4.82 -26.51
C PHE A 167 11.13 -5.57 -27.81
N THR A 168 12.18 -5.96 -28.52
CA THR A 168 12.08 -7.19 -29.32
C THR A 168 12.12 -8.35 -28.33
N PRO A 169 11.10 -9.20 -28.27
CA PRO A 169 11.19 -10.44 -27.50
C PRO A 169 12.44 -11.17 -27.97
N ASN A 170 13.36 -11.42 -27.04
CA ASN A 170 14.60 -12.09 -27.38
C ASN A 170 14.26 -13.58 -27.60
N GLU A 171 13.95 -13.95 -28.84
CA GLU A 171 13.59 -15.32 -29.24
C GLU A 171 14.71 -16.36 -28.97
N LYS A 172 15.77 -15.94 -28.30
CA LYS A 172 16.96 -16.75 -28.03
C LYS A 172 17.26 -16.99 -26.55
N ILE A 173 16.37 -16.72 -25.63
CA ILE A 173 16.58 -17.16 -24.25
C ILE A 173 16.29 -18.67 -24.20
N ASN A 174 17.34 -19.45 -24.34
CA ASN A 174 17.28 -20.89 -24.22
C ASN A 174 17.40 -21.26 -22.74
N PHE A 175 16.26 -21.54 -22.11
CA PHE A 175 16.19 -21.97 -20.70
C PHE A 175 16.67 -23.40 -20.45
N SER A 176 17.06 -24.16 -21.48
CA SER A 176 17.50 -25.55 -21.32
C SER A 176 18.78 -25.69 -20.48
N ASN A 177 19.55 -24.63 -20.30
CA ASN A 177 20.77 -24.61 -19.49
C ASN A 177 20.58 -23.88 -18.14
N VAL A 178 19.38 -23.41 -17.83
CA VAL A 178 19.09 -22.79 -16.53
C VAL A 178 18.73 -23.89 -15.55
N LYS A 179 19.66 -24.22 -14.67
CA LYS A 179 19.42 -25.13 -13.55
C LYS A 179 18.65 -24.32 -12.49
N ILE A 180 17.32 -24.45 -12.49
CA ILE A 180 16.48 -23.90 -11.42
C ILE A 180 16.67 -24.85 -10.23
N GLU A 181 17.43 -24.43 -9.24
CA GLU A 181 17.45 -25.12 -7.95
C GLU A 181 16.13 -24.77 -7.24
N PRO A 182 15.34 -25.77 -6.81
CA PRO A 182 14.15 -25.46 -6.04
C PRO A 182 14.55 -24.71 -4.77
N LEU A 183 13.82 -23.65 -4.44
CA LEU A 183 14.10 -22.83 -3.26
C LEU A 183 13.99 -23.63 -1.95
N PHE A 184 13.29 -24.76 -2.00
CA PHE A 184 13.15 -25.74 -0.92
C PHE A 184 13.34 -27.14 -1.50
N GLU A 185 14.23 -27.92 -0.92
CA GLU A 185 14.48 -29.31 -1.35
C GLU A 185 13.32 -30.25 -1.00
N GLU A 186 12.52 -29.92 0.03
CA GLU A 186 11.33 -30.67 0.46
C GLU A 186 10.23 -29.72 0.91
N ALA A 187 8.97 -30.10 0.72
CA ALA A 187 7.84 -29.40 1.30
C ALA A 187 7.90 -29.50 2.82
N VAL A 188 8.06 -28.35 3.49
CA VAL A 188 8.08 -28.26 4.95
C VAL A 188 6.63 -28.42 5.43
N ASP A 189 6.37 -29.46 6.22
CA ASP A 189 5.06 -29.65 6.85
C ASP A 189 4.80 -28.56 7.92
N PHE A 190 3.52 -28.38 8.26
CA PHE A 190 3.09 -27.34 9.21
C PHE A 190 3.72 -27.52 10.60
N ASP A 191 3.94 -28.76 11.04
CA ASP A 191 4.53 -29.06 12.36
C ASP A 191 6.01 -28.68 12.43
N THR A 192 6.73 -28.84 11.33
CA THR A 192 8.11 -28.40 11.18
C THR A 192 8.20 -26.87 11.08
N PHE A 193 7.30 -26.25 10.32
CA PHE A 193 7.21 -24.79 10.21
C PHE A 193 6.87 -24.14 11.57
N SER A 194 5.92 -24.69 12.32
CA SER A 194 5.51 -24.15 13.64
C SER A 194 6.59 -24.22 14.73
N LYS A 195 7.61 -25.07 14.53
CA LYS A 195 8.77 -25.19 15.44
C LYS A 195 9.93 -24.27 15.03
N SER A 196 9.80 -23.56 13.92
CA SER A 196 10.82 -22.62 13.46
C SER A 196 10.79 -21.37 14.35
N ASP A 197 11.95 -21.05 14.94
CA ASP A 197 12.11 -19.90 15.83
C ASP A 197 12.45 -18.66 15.00
N PHE A 198 11.45 -17.86 14.66
CA PHE A 198 11.63 -16.59 13.95
C PHE A 198 12.05 -15.50 14.94
N ARG A 199 13.33 -15.35 15.19
CA ARG A 199 13.86 -14.24 15.97
C ARG A 199 14.19 -13.07 15.04
N ALA A 200 13.64 -11.89 15.36
CA ALA A 200 14.12 -10.66 14.76
C ALA A 200 15.61 -10.47 15.12
N VAL A 201 16.46 -10.47 14.13
CA VAL A 201 17.88 -10.14 14.30
C VAL A 201 18.00 -8.63 14.36
N LYS A 202 18.61 -8.11 15.44
CA LYS A 202 18.92 -6.68 15.59
C LYS A 202 20.02 -6.25 14.63
#